data_a04eef74f25d355563db2d7dd6bd301e
#
_entry.id   a04eef74f25d355563db2d7dd6bd301e
#
_cell.length_a   1.000
_cell.length_b   1.000
_cell.length_c   1.000
_cell.angle_alpha   90.00
_cell.angle_beta   90.00
_cell.angle_gamma   90.00
#
_symmetry.space_group_name_H-M   'P 1'
#
loop_
_entity.id
_entity.type
_entity.pdbx_description
1 polymer ?
#
loop_
_entity_poly.entity_id
_entity_poly.type
_entity_poly.pdbx_seq_one_letter_code
_entity_poly.pdbx_strand_id
1 'polypeptide(L)'
;MLGIIQGLGEFLPISSSGHLELYKYFFDVKDSPFIFDILLHVATLASLCLVFRKKIISLILSTSRFIVRKNLDEDRENLTLVALILIATCITAIVGFALKDLTKSLNIKAIPVGFIITSIMLLVSSKSKLKEKPNFIRTALILGIAQGISVFPGISRSGMTISVLLMLGFLNEEVAETSFILSIPAILGALVLELRSSNTILLEYIPVVVGMLTAFVVGFFALTLLLNILKTKKIARFAFYLLPLSISLGIYFYFF
;
A
#
# COMPACT_ATOMS: atom_id res chain seq x y z
N MET A 1 9.53 17.94 -0.27
CA MET A 1 8.15 17.69 -0.79
C MET A 1 7.90 16.21 -1.05
N LEU A 2 8.76 15.46 -1.78
CA LEU A 2 8.53 14.02 -2.07
C LEU A 2 8.28 13.19 -0.79
N GLY A 3 8.99 13.44 0.31
CA GLY A 3 8.75 12.77 1.59
C GLY A 3 7.36 13.04 2.19
N ILE A 4 6.80 14.24 2.00
CA ILE A 4 5.43 14.56 2.43
C ILE A 4 4.43 13.78 1.59
N ILE A 5 4.59 13.81 0.26
CA ILE A 5 3.70 13.10 -0.67
C ILE A 5 3.71 11.60 -0.39
N GLN A 6 4.91 11.02 -0.20
CA GLN A 6 5.05 9.62 0.15
C GLN A 6 4.39 9.29 1.48
N GLY A 7 4.69 10.06 2.54
CA GLY A 7 4.13 9.82 3.87
C GLY A 7 2.60 9.87 3.91
N LEU A 8 1.99 10.84 3.22
CA LEU A 8 0.54 10.92 3.09
C LEU A 8 -0.02 9.79 2.21
N GLY A 9 0.53 9.64 1.01
CA GLY A 9 -0.03 8.78 -0.03
C GLY A 9 0.16 7.29 0.21
N GLU A 10 1.15 6.88 1.02
CA GLU A 10 1.42 5.47 1.28
C GLU A 10 0.29 4.81 2.09
N PHE A 11 -0.23 5.50 3.08
CA PHE A 11 -1.26 4.97 3.95
C PHE A 11 -2.66 5.41 3.55
N LEU A 12 -2.84 6.69 3.23
CA LEU A 12 -4.12 7.16 2.73
C LEU A 12 -4.42 6.49 1.38
N PRO A 13 -5.65 6.12 1.11
CA PRO A 13 -6.00 5.36 -0.10
C PRO A 13 -6.07 6.28 -1.34
N ILE A 14 -4.96 7.00 -1.63
CA ILE A 14 -4.86 7.99 -2.70
C ILE A 14 -3.75 7.70 -3.72
N SER A 15 -2.96 6.63 -3.54
CA SER A 15 -1.84 6.25 -4.40
C SER A 15 -0.61 7.18 -4.28
N SER A 16 0.34 6.80 -3.43
CA SER A 16 1.63 7.51 -3.29
C SER A 16 2.41 7.57 -4.60
N SER A 17 2.52 6.43 -5.30
CA SER A 17 3.24 6.35 -6.57
C SER A 17 2.67 7.29 -7.63
N GLY A 18 1.35 7.33 -7.79
CA GLY A 18 0.72 8.25 -8.74
C GLY A 18 1.00 9.71 -8.42
N HIS A 19 0.94 10.11 -7.16
CA HIS A 19 1.22 11.49 -6.75
C HIS A 19 2.71 11.85 -6.87
N LEU A 20 3.62 10.92 -6.56
CA LEU A 20 5.06 11.14 -6.74
C LEU A 20 5.41 11.34 -8.22
N GLU A 21 4.89 10.51 -9.10
CA GLU A 21 5.07 10.61 -10.55
C GLU A 21 4.53 11.94 -11.09
N LEU A 22 3.31 12.33 -10.68
CA LEU A 22 2.73 13.62 -11.06
C LEU A 22 3.57 14.80 -10.57
N TYR A 23 4.03 14.74 -9.32
CA TYR A 23 4.91 15.79 -8.79
C TYR A 23 6.19 15.92 -9.59
N LYS A 24 6.85 14.80 -9.90
CA LYS A 24 8.06 14.79 -10.71
C LYS A 24 7.82 15.38 -12.10
N TYR A 25 6.71 15.04 -12.72
CA TYR A 25 6.32 15.53 -14.03
C TYR A 25 6.08 17.05 -14.05
N PHE A 26 5.24 17.56 -13.14
CA PHE A 26 4.88 18.98 -13.14
C PHE A 26 5.99 19.90 -12.66
N PHE A 27 6.91 19.41 -11.83
CA PHE A 27 8.02 20.21 -11.29
C PHE A 27 9.35 19.89 -11.95
N ASP A 28 9.33 19.13 -13.07
CA ASP A 28 10.52 18.74 -13.86
C ASP A 28 11.67 18.16 -13.02
N VAL A 29 11.32 17.31 -12.05
CA VAL A 29 12.28 16.66 -11.16
C VAL A 29 12.89 15.47 -11.89
N LYS A 30 13.90 15.73 -12.74
CA LYS A 30 14.56 14.72 -13.61
C LYS A 30 15.58 13.86 -12.87
N ASP A 31 16.24 14.41 -11.85
CA ASP A 31 17.41 13.80 -11.22
C ASP A 31 17.07 13.04 -9.90
N SER A 32 15.80 12.67 -9.70
CA SER A 32 15.45 11.85 -8.54
C SER A 32 15.74 10.38 -8.85
N PRO A 33 16.85 9.81 -8.34
CA PRO A 33 17.14 8.40 -8.56
C PRO A 33 16.01 7.53 -8.03
N PHE A 34 15.68 6.45 -8.74
CA PHE A 34 14.62 5.53 -8.34
C PHE A 34 14.85 4.95 -6.94
N ILE A 35 16.11 4.77 -6.53
CA ILE A 35 16.49 4.34 -5.18
C ILE A 35 15.98 5.30 -4.10
N PHE A 36 15.85 6.60 -4.40
CA PHE A 36 15.30 7.56 -3.44
C PHE A 36 13.83 7.28 -3.12
N ASP A 37 13.01 6.96 -4.12
CA ASP A 37 11.61 6.59 -3.89
C ASP A 37 11.51 5.35 -3.01
N ILE A 38 12.38 4.38 -3.20
CA ILE A 38 12.42 3.16 -2.38
C ILE A 38 12.78 3.49 -0.93
N LEU A 39 13.74 4.37 -0.72
CA LEU A 39 14.12 4.80 0.63
C LEU A 39 12.96 5.54 1.33
N LEU A 40 12.15 6.29 0.60
CA LEU A 40 10.92 6.88 1.13
C LEU A 40 9.90 5.81 1.54
N HIS A 41 9.76 4.72 0.75
CA HIS A 41 8.90 3.59 1.14
C HIS A 41 9.43 2.85 2.37
N VAL A 42 10.74 2.69 2.50
CA VAL A 42 11.35 2.12 3.72
C VAL A 42 11.07 2.99 4.96
N ALA A 43 11.12 4.31 4.80
CA ALA A 43 10.81 5.23 5.88
C ALA A 43 9.33 5.13 6.33
N THR A 44 8.39 5.05 5.38
CA THR A 44 6.98 4.82 5.71
C THR A 44 6.74 3.42 6.29
N LEU A 45 7.46 2.40 5.82
CA LEU A 45 7.42 1.07 6.42
C LEU A 45 7.86 1.09 7.90
N ALA A 46 8.88 1.88 8.25
CA ALA A 46 9.28 2.06 9.65
C ALA A 46 8.16 2.70 10.49
N SER A 47 7.41 3.66 9.94
CA SER A 47 6.22 4.24 10.61
C SER A 47 5.16 3.19 10.87
N LEU A 48 4.88 2.34 9.88
CA LEU A 48 3.94 1.23 9.99
C LEU A 48 4.37 0.25 11.08
N CYS A 49 5.64 -0.15 11.09
CA CYS A 49 6.19 -1.04 12.11
C CYS A 49 6.08 -0.45 13.51
N LEU A 50 6.25 0.87 13.65
CA LEU A 50 6.09 1.55 14.94
C LEU A 50 4.64 1.53 15.43
N VAL A 51 3.68 1.82 14.54
CA VAL A 51 2.24 1.84 14.89
C VAL A 51 1.76 0.44 15.25
N PHE A 52 2.07 -0.56 14.44
CA PHE A 52 1.63 -1.94 14.63
C PHE A 52 2.63 -2.82 15.41
N ARG A 53 3.61 -2.21 16.12
CA ARG A 53 4.69 -2.96 16.80
C ARG A 53 4.20 -4.10 17.70
N LYS A 54 3.13 -3.87 18.46
CA LYS A 54 2.57 -4.89 19.36
C LYS A 54 2.06 -6.11 18.58
N LYS A 55 1.32 -5.87 17.49
CA LYS A 55 0.79 -6.94 16.65
C LYS A 55 1.91 -7.67 15.91
N ILE A 56 2.87 -6.95 15.35
CA ILE A 56 4.02 -7.53 14.66
C ILE A 56 4.84 -8.43 15.61
N ILE A 57 5.11 -7.96 16.82
CA ILE A 57 5.80 -8.76 17.83
C ILE A 57 4.98 -10.01 18.19
N SER A 58 3.67 -9.88 18.36
CA SER A 58 2.77 -11.01 18.64
C SER A 58 2.82 -12.05 17.51
N LEU A 59 2.77 -11.62 16.24
CA LEU A 59 2.86 -12.51 15.08
C LEU A 59 4.23 -13.24 15.03
N ILE A 60 5.32 -12.53 15.31
CA ILE A 60 6.68 -13.11 15.35
C ILE A 60 6.77 -14.15 16.47
N LEU A 61 6.27 -13.85 17.67
CA LEU A 61 6.29 -14.76 18.81
C LEU A 61 5.44 -16.01 18.55
N SER A 62 4.21 -15.85 18.01
CA SER A 62 3.36 -16.98 17.65
C SER A 62 3.99 -17.85 16.59
N THR A 63 4.61 -17.25 15.58
CA THR A 63 5.33 -17.98 14.52
C THR A 63 6.54 -18.71 15.07
N SER A 64 7.32 -18.09 15.96
CA SER A 64 8.47 -18.74 16.59
C SER A 64 8.05 -19.93 17.47
N ARG A 65 6.97 -19.80 18.24
CA ARG A 65 6.42 -20.90 19.04
C ARG A 65 5.93 -22.05 18.15
N PHE A 66 5.33 -21.72 17.00
CA PHE A 66 4.91 -22.72 16.01
C PHE A 66 6.11 -23.53 15.48
N ILE A 67 7.21 -22.87 15.12
CA ILE A 67 8.41 -23.51 14.59
C ILE A 67 9.04 -24.46 15.63
N VAL A 68 9.07 -24.07 16.90
CA VAL A 68 9.59 -24.92 17.98
C VAL A 68 8.57 -25.87 18.60
N ARG A 69 7.40 -26.03 17.97
CA ARG A 69 6.30 -26.92 18.38
C ARG A 69 5.80 -26.69 19.81
N LYS A 70 5.77 -25.44 20.26
CA LYS A 70 5.28 -25.00 21.58
C LYS A 70 4.08 -24.04 21.42
N ASN A 71 3.13 -24.39 20.56
CA ASN A 71 1.97 -23.55 20.29
C ASN A 71 1.07 -23.42 21.50
N LEU A 72 0.50 -22.24 21.67
CA LEU A 72 -0.60 -21.97 22.58
C LEU A 72 -1.90 -21.89 21.78
N ASP A 73 -3.03 -22.14 22.39
CA ASP A 73 -4.34 -21.99 21.74
C ASP A 73 -4.57 -20.56 21.25
N GLU A 74 -4.04 -19.57 21.98
CA GLU A 74 -4.05 -18.14 21.64
C GLU A 74 -3.28 -17.82 20.34
N ASP A 75 -2.35 -18.66 19.90
CA ASP A 75 -1.55 -18.44 18.69
C ASP A 75 -2.34 -18.71 17.41
N ARG A 76 -3.46 -19.42 17.47
CA ARG A 76 -4.22 -19.87 16.29
C ARG A 76 -4.64 -18.72 15.38
N GLU A 77 -5.13 -17.62 15.95
CA GLU A 77 -5.55 -16.45 15.18
C GLU A 77 -4.37 -15.77 14.48
N ASN A 78 -3.27 -15.57 15.21
CA ASN A 78 -2.05 -15.00 14.68
C ASN A 78 -1.46 -15.86 13.55
N LEU A 79 -1.39 -17.18 13.75
CA LEU A 79 -0.88 -18.11 12.73
C LEU A 79 -1.77 -18.12 11.47
N THR A 80 -3.09 -18.00 11.66
CA THR A 80 -4.02 -17.85 10.53
C THR A 80 -3.73 -16.57 9.75
N LEU A 81 -3.52 -15.45 10.43
CA LEU A 81 -3.16 -14.18 9.78
C LEU A 81 -1.80 -14.27 9.07
N VAL A 82 -0.79 -14.88 9.70
CA VAL A 82 0.54 -15.10 9.08
C VAL A 82 0.40 -15.94 7.81
N ALA A 83 -0.34 -17.05 7.85
CA ALA A 83 -0.56 -17.89 6.68
C ALA A 83 -1.31 -17.15 5.57
N LEU A 84 -2.33 -16.33 5.91
CA LEU A 84 -3.03 -15.47 4.96
C LEU A 84 -2.07 -14.50 4.27
N ILE A 85 -1.22 -13.82 5.05
CA ILE A 85 -0.24 -12.86 4.54
C ILE A 85 0.74 -13.55 3.60
N LEU A 86 1.26 -14.73 3.95
CA LEU A 86 2.22 -15.46 3.12
C LEU A 86 1.59 -15.87 1.78
N ILE A 87 0.40 -16.48 1.80
CA ILE A 87 -0.29 -16.88 0.58
C ILE A 87 -0.63 -15.68 -0.29
N ALA A 88 -1.21 -14.63 0.30
CA ALA A 88 -1.55 -13.42 -0.43
C ALA A 88 -0.29 -12.74 -1.02
N THR A 89 0.83 -12.73 -0.30
CA THR A 89 2.11 -12.20 -0.81
C THR A 89 2.64 -13.01 -1.99
N CYS A 90 2.58 -14.34 -1.94
CA CYS A 90 2.96 -15.17 -3.09
C CYS A 90 2.11 -14.85 -4.33
N ILE A 91 0.79 -14.71 -4.16
CA ILE A 91 -0.12 -14.36 -5.26
C ILE A 91 0.17 -12.94 -5.76
N THR A 92 0.40 -11.98 -4.85
CA THR A 92 0.81 -10.62 -5.20
C THR A 92 2.07 -10.64 -6.06
N ALA A 93 3.07 -11.44 -5.70
CA ALA A 93 4.32 -11.55 -6.45
C ALA A 93 4.07 -12.14 -7.86
N ILE A 94 3.25 -13.19 -7.96
CA ILE A 94 2.89 -13.81 -9.26
C ILE A 94 2.18 -12.80 -10.15
N VAL A 95 1.14 -12.13 -9.63
CA VAL A 95 0.36 -11.15 -10.39
C VAL A 95 1.22 -9.94 -10.76
N GLY A 96 1.97 -9.38 -9.80
CA GLY A 96 2.85 -8.24 -10.04
C GLY A 96 3.94 -8.53 -11.06
N PHE A 97 4.51 -9.75 -11.03
CA PHE A 97 5.51 -10.17 -12.02
C PHE A 97 4.89 -10.35 -13.41
N ALA A 98 3.70 -10.94 -13.50
CA ALA A 98 2.97 -11.10 -14.75
C ALA A 98 2.58 -9.75 -15.39
N LEU A 99 2.34 -8.72 -14.57
CA LEU A 99 1.95 -7.38 -15.03
C LEU A 99 3.14 -6.43 -15.21
N LYS A 100 4.37 -6.83 -14.86
CA LYS A 100 5.56 -5.99 -14.84
C LYS A 100 5.83 -5.29 -16.17
N ASP A 101 5.80 -6.03 -17.27
CA ASP A 101 6.13 -5.47 -18.58
C ASP A 101 5.01 -4.53 -19.08
N LEU A 102 3.76 -4.87 -18.78
CA LEU A 102 2.63 -4.01 -19.07
C LEU A 102 2.74 -2.68 -18.28
N THR A 103 3.05 -2.73 -17.00
CA THR A 103 3.20 -1.50 -16.19
C THR A 103 4.34 -0.61 -16.65
N LYS A 104 5.46 -1.19 -17.11
CA LYS A 104 6.58 -0.44 -17.67
C LYS A 104 6.26 0.25 -18.99
N SER A 105 5.34 -0.30 -19.78
CA SER A 105 4.89 0.31 -21.05
C SER A 105 3.92 1.48 -20.85
N LEU A 106 3.34 1.61 -19.64
CA LEU A 106 2.41 2.68 -19.33
C LEU A 106 3.17 3.99 -19.08
N ASN A 107 2.61 5.06 -19.61
CA ASN A 107 3.09 6.41 -19.35
C ASN A 107 2.23 7.11 -18.27
N ILE A 108 2.62 8.32 -17.90
CA ILE A 108 1.94 9.12 -16.88
C ILE A 108 0.44 9.33 -17.16
N LYS A 109 0.01 9.24 -18.41
CA LYS A 109 -1.40 9.35 -18.83
C LYS A 109 -2.27 8.20 -18.30
N ALA A 110 -1.68 7.12 -17.79
CA ALA A 110 -2.41 6.03 -17.14
C ALA A 110 -2.81 6.33 -15.69
N ILE A 111 -2.16 7.28 -15.02
CA ILE A 111 -2.41 7.61 -13.61
C ILE A 111 -3.87 8.02 -13.34
N PRO A 112 -4.51 8.87 -14.15
CA PRO A 112 -5.92 9.21 -13.96
C PRO A 112 -6.83 7.98 -13.93
N VAL A 113 -6.58 7.00 -14.79
CA VAL A 113 -7.35 5.75 -14.82
C VAL A 113 -7.18 4.97 -13.51
N GLY A 114 -5.96 4.88 -12.99
CA GLY A 114 -5.68 4.27 -11.70
C GLY A 114 -6.41 4.96 -10.53
N PHE A 115 -6.49 6.29 -10.54
CA PHE A 115 -7.25 7.07 -9.56
C PHE A 115 -8.75 6.80 -9.66
N ILE A 116 -9.31 6.67 -10.88
CA ILE A 116 -10.72 6.31 -11.08
C ILE A 116 -10.99 4.92 -10.49
N ILE A 117 -10.17 3.93 -10.80
CA ILE A 117 -10.32 2.56 -10.30
C ILE A 117 -10.30 2.56 -8.76
N THR A 118 -9.31 3.22 -8.16
CA THR A 118 -9.23 3.37 -6.69
C THR A 118 -10.48 4.02 -6.13
N SER A 119 -10.97 5.08 -6.75
CA SER A 119 -12.17 5.81 -6.30
C SER A 119 -13.42 4.94 -6.35
N ILE A 120 -13.60 4.18 -7.43
CA ILE A 120 -14.74 3.25 -7.57
C ILE A 120 -14.69 2.19 -6.46
N MET A 121 -13.51 1.61 -6.20
CA MET A 121 -13.32 0.62 -5.15
C MET A 121 -13.67 1.19 -3.76
N LEU A 122 -13.24 2.41 -3.46
CA LEU A 122 -13.56 3.09 -2.21
C LEU A 122 -15.06 3.39 -2.07
N LEU A 123 -15.73 3.83 -3.13
CA LEU A 123 -17.17 4.10 -3.14
C LEU A 123 -18.00 2.83 -2.98
N VAL A 124 -17.64 1.76 -3.68
CA VAL A 124 -18.33 0.47 -3.58
C VAL A 124 -18.14 -0.14 -2.19
N SER A 125 -16.91 -0.14 -1.68
CA SER A 125 -16.60 -0.71 -0.37
C SER A 125 -17.26 0.04 0.80
N SER A 126 -17.46 1.35 0.65
CA SER A 126 -18.12 2.16 1.69
C SER A 126 -19.60 1.80 1.93
N LYS A 127 -20.23 1.18 0.95
CA LYS A 127 -21.62 0.68 1.02
C LYS A 127 -21.71 -0.78 1.48
N SER A 128 -20.58 -1.45 1.67
CA SER A 128 -20.55 -2.85 2.06
C SER A 128 -21.08 -3.03 3.46
N LYS A 129 -21.90 -4.09 3.63
CA LYS A 129 -22.43 -4.51 4.91
C LYS A 129 -21.58 -5.65 5.46
N LEU A 130 -21.56 -5.80 6.75
CA LEU A 130 -20.98 -6.97 7.40
C LEU A 130 -21.64 -8.25 6.84
N LYS A 131 -20.83 -9.20 6.44
CA LYS A 131 -21.23 -10.51 5.92
C LYS A 131 -20.43 -11.57 6.64
N GLU A 132 -20.83 -12.83 6.51
CA GLU A 132 -19.98 -13.93 6.88
C GLU A 132 -18.67 -13.86 6.09
N LYS A 133 -17.55 -13.94 6.81
CA LYS A 133 -16.23 -13.93 6.18
C LYS A 133 -16.10 -15.14 5.25
N PRO A 134 -15.60 -14.96 4.03
CA PRO A 134 -15.31 -16.09 3.17
C PRO A 134 -14.23 -16.98 3.80
N ASN A 135 -14.10 -18.19 3.28
CA ASN A 135 -13.05 -19.06 3.76
C ASN A 135 -11.67 -18.42 3.57
N PHE A 136 -10.74 -18.84 4.38
CA PHE A 136 -9.36 -18.34 4.45
C PHE A 136 -8.66 -18.28 3.09
N ILE A 137 -8.71 -19.38 2.30
CA ILE A 137 -8.04 -19.45 0.99
C ILE A 137 -8.61 -18.42 0.02
N ARG A 138 -9.94 -18.30 -0.05
CA ARG A 138 -10.60 -17.33 -0.91
C ARG A 138 -10.21 -15.90 -0.53
N THR A 139 -10.12 -15.60 0.76
CA THR A 139 -9.67 -14.29 1.24
C THR A 139 -8.23 -14.00 0.78
N ALA A 140 -7.31 -14.94 0.97
CA ALA A 140 -5.92 -14.78 0.58
C ALA A 140 -5.74 -14.59 -0.94
N LEU A 141 -6.50 -15.35 -1.76
CA LEU A 141 -6.50 -15.23 -3.22
C LEU A 141 -6.95 -13.84 -3.66
N ILE A 142 -8.12 -13.38 -3.17
CA ILE A 142 -8.69 -12.10 -3.58
C ILE A 142 -7.79 -10.94 -3.15
N LEU A 143 -7.25 -10.99 -1.92
CA LEU A 143 -6.32 -9.97 -1.42
C LEU A 143 -5.02 -9.93 -2.20
N GLY A 144 -4.44 -11.11 -2.50
CA GLY A 144 -3.21 -11.20 -3.27
C GLY A 144 -3.37 -10.66 -4.69
N ILE A 145 -4.49 -10.95 -5.36
CA ILE A 145 -4.82 -10.40 -6.68
C ILE A 145 -5.00 -8.88 -6.59
N ALA A 146 -5.79 -8.39 -5.63
CA ALA A 146 -6.04 -6.97 -5.45
C ALA A 146 -4.75 -6.18 -5.19
N GLN A 147 -3.88 -6.72 -4.33
CA GLN A 147 -2.57 -6.12 -4.08
C GLN A 147 -1.64 -6.20 -5.30
N GLY A 148 -1.67 -7.32 -6.04
CA GLY A 148 -0.89 -7.48 -7.27
C GLY A 148 -1.29 -6.51 -8.37
N ILE A 149 -2.59 -6.24 -8.55
CA ILE A 149 -3.10 -5.25 -9.50
C ILE A 149 -2.66 -3.83 -9.11
N SER A 150 -2.42 -3.56 -7.85
CA SER A 150 -2.00 -2.22 -7.40
C SER A 150 -0.58 -1.81 -7.80
N VAL A 151 0.14 -2.63 -8.59
CA VAL A 151 1.38 -2.22 -9.26
C VAL A 151 1.14 -1.22 -10.41
N PHE A 152 -0.10 -1.11 -10.90
CA PHE A 152 -0.44 -0.13 -11.92
C PHE A 152 -0.35 1.30 -11.36
N PRO A 153 0.22 2.26 -12.15
CA PRO A 153 0.34 3.66 -11.75
C PRO A 153 -1.03 4.26 -11.40
N GLY A 154 -1.11 4.96 -10.27
CA GLY A 154 -2.37 5.58 -9.83
C GLY A 154 -3.30 4.66 -9.05
N ILE A 155 -3.13 3.33 -9.10
CA ILE A 155 -3.90 2.44 -8.23
C ILE A 155 -3.31 2.45 -6.82
N SER A 156 -4.14 2.78 -5.83
CA SER A 156 -3.72 2.76 -4.43
C SER A 156 -3.74 1.35 -3.87
N ARG A 157 -2.58 0.83 -3.44
CA ARG A 157 -2.47 -0.46 -2.79
C ARG A 157 -3.31 -0.54 -1.51
N SER A 158 -3.19 0.44 -0.62
CA SER A 158 -4.01 0.52 0.60
C SER A 158 -5.50 0.66 0.26
N GLY A 159 -5.83 1.47 -0.75
CA GLY A 159 -7.20 1.61 -1.23
C GLY A 159 -7.81 0.29 -1.72
N MET A 160 -7.06 -0.49 -2.49
CA MET A 160 -7.50 -1.79 -3.01
C MET A 160 -7.68 -2.82 -1.89
N THR A 161 -6.68 -3.02 -1.04
CA THR A 161 -6.72 -4.05 0.01
C THR A 161 -7.75 -3.72 1.08
N ILE A 162 -7.85 -2.47 1.51
CA ILE A 162 -8.89 -2.00 2.44
C ILE A 162 -10.29 -2.20 1.84
N SER A 163 -10.50 -1.77 0.58
CA SER A 163 -11.80 -1.91 -0.08
C SER A 163 -12.22 -3.36 -0.20
N VAL A 164 -11.31 -4.25 -0.59
CA VAL A 164 -11.58 -5.68 -0.69
C VAL A 164 -11.94 -6.28 0.66
N LEU A 165 -11.19 -5.99 1.72
CA LEU A 165 -11.48 -6.51 3.07
C LEU A 165 -12.86 -6.05 3.57
N LEU A 166 -13.21 -4.76 3.35
CA LEU A 166 -14.54 -4.25 3.68
C LEU A 166 -15.64 -4.98 2.90
N MET A 167 -15.43 -5.23 1.60
CA MET A 167 -16.39 -5.98 0.77
C MET A 167 -16.52 -7.45 1.16
N LEU A 168 -15.46 -8.03 1.72
CA LEU A 168 -15.44 -9.39 2.26
C LEU A 168 -16.06 -9.51 3.65
N GLY A 169 -16.47 -8.39 4.28
CA GLY A 169 -17.18 -8.40 5.55
C GLY A 169 -16.29 -8.35 6.79
N PHE A 170 -15.03 -7.96 6.65
CA PHE A 170 -14.14 -7.77 7.79
C PHE A 170 -14.51 -6.53 8.59
N LEU A 171 -14.26 -6.58 9.92
CA LEU A 171 -14.43 -5.42 10.80
C LEU A 171 -13.38 -4.35 10.51
N ASN A 172 -13.73 -3.08 10.71
CA ASN A 172 -12.85 -1.96 10.37
C ASN A 172 -11.46 -2.04 11.02
N GLU A 173 -11.36 -2.54 12.25
CA GLU A 173 -10.07 -2.71 12.93
C GLU A 173 -9.23 -3.82 12.30
N GLU A 174 -9.85 -4.96 11.96
CA GLU A 174 -9.19 -6.07 11.26
C GLU A 174 -8.76 -5.67 9.83
N VAL A 175 -9.56 -4.83 9.17
CA VAL A 175 -9.26 -4.31 7.82
C VAL A 175 -7.94 -3.55 7.80
N ALA A 176 -7.77 -2.61 8.73
CA ALA A 176 -6.55 -1.83 8.82
C ALA A 176 -5.33 -2.72 9.14
N GLU A 177 -5.46 -3.56 10.17
CA GLU A 177 -4.39 -4.44 10.60
C GLU A 177 -3.95 -5.39 9.47
N THR A 178 -4.90 -6.11 8.87
CA THR A 178 -4.61 -7.08 7.80
C THR A 178 -4.02 -6.39 6.57
N SER A 179 -4.61 -5.27 6.11
CA SER A 179 -4.16 -4.55 4.92
C SER A 179 -2.72 -4.04 5.07
N PHE A 180 -2.40 -3.44 6.22
CA PHE A 180 -1.09 -2.84 6.41
C PHE A 180 -0.01 -3.87 6.75
N ILE A 181 -0.30 -4.89 7.54
CA ILE A 181 0.67 -5.95 7.81
C ILE A 181 0.95 -6.76 6.53
N LEU A 182 -0.06 -7.01 5.69
CA LEU A 182 0.12 -7.62 4.37
C LEU A 182 1.07 -6.81 3.47
N SER A 183 1.14 -5.50 3.63
CA SER A 183 2.03 -4.66 2.83
C SER A 183 3.51 -4.81 3.17
N ILE A 184 3.85 -5.22 4.40
CA ILE A 184 5.24 -5.35 4.87
C ILE A 184 6.08 -6.25 3.96
N PRO A 185 5.71 -7.54 3.74
CA PRO A 185 6.50 -8.40 2.88
C PRO A 185 6.51 -7.96 1.42
N ALA A 186 5.43 -7.30 0.94
CA ALA A 186 5.39 -6.79 -0.42
C ALA A 186 6.37 -5.62 -0.64
N ILE A 187 6.44 -4.66 0.30
CA ILE A 187 7.40 -3.54 0.25
C ILE A 187 8.83 -4.07 0.36
N LEU A 188 9.09 -4.97 1.30
CA LEU A 188 10.42 -5.58 1.47
C LEU A 188 10.84 -6.36 0.22
N GLY A 189 9.91 -7.09 -0.40
CA GLY A 189 10.16 -7.80 -1.65
C GLY A 189 10.52 -6.85 -2.80
N ALA A 190 9.77 -5.77 -2.96
CA ALA A 190 10.05 -4.73 -3.95
C ALA A 190 11.42 -4.08 -3.71
N LEU A 191 11.76 -3.76 -2.45
CA LEU A 191 13.07 -3.22 -2.06
C LEU A 191 14.22 -4.16 -2.47
N VAL A 192 14.09 -5.46 -2.18
CA VAL A 192 15.13 -6.46 -2.52
C VAL A 192 15.31 -6.58 -4.03
N LEU A 193 14.23 -6.58 -4.80
CA LEU A 193 14.30 -6.64 -6.26
C LEU A 193 15.00 -5.41 -6.84
N GLU A 194 14.72 -4.25 -6.29
CA GLU A 194 15.27 -2.99 -6.79
C GLU A 194 16.75 -2.82 -6.42
N LEU A 195 17.14 -3.17 -5.21
CA LEU A 195 18.55 -3.15 -4.81
C LEU A 195 19.43 -4.06 -5.68
N ARG A 196 18.84 -5.09 -6.29
CA ARG A 196 19.55 -5.95 -7.25
C ARG A 196 19.66 -5.35 -8.64
N SER A 197 18.76 -4.45 -9.02
CA SER A 197 18.72 -3.82 -10.35
C SER A 197 19.42 -2.47 -10.40
N SER A 198 19.67 -1.85 -9.25
CA SER A 198 20.26 -0.51 -9.16
C SER A 198 21.80 -0.56 -9.33
N ASN A 199 22.29 0.15 -10.34
CA ASN A 199 23.70 0.54 -10.37
C ASN A 199 23.95 1.57 -9.26
N THR A 200 25.16 1.55 -8.69
CA THR A 200 25.57 2.45 -7.61
C THR A 200 25.41 3.91 -8.04
N ILE A 201 24.37 4.57 -7.55
CA ILE A 201 24.14 5.99 -7.79
C ILE A 201 24.58 6.71 -6.52
N LEU A 202 25.45 7.72 -6.69
CA LEU A 202 25.84 8.61 -5.60
C LEU A 202 24.60 9.45 -5.23
N LEU A 203 24.04 9.20 -4.07
CA LEU A 203 22.95 9.99 -3.51
C LEU A 203 23.53 11.11 -2.63
N GLU A 204 23.01 12.29 -2.77
CA GLU A 204 23.28 13.36 -1.82
C GLU A 204 22.65 13.01 -0.46
N TYR A 205 23.46 12.92 0.56
CA TYR A 205 23.00 12.45 1.90
C TYR A 205 21.90 13.32 2.51
N ILE A 206 22.03 14.64 2.43
CA ILE A 206 21.11 15.57 3.11
C ILE A 206 19.69 15.46 2.57
N PRO A 207 19.41 15.54 1.25
CA PRO A 207 18.06 15.36 0.72
C PRO A 207 17.45 14.00 1.06
N VAL A 208 18.27 12.94 1.06
CA VAL A 208 17.81 11.60 1.39
C VAL A 208 17.36 11.50 2.84
N VAL A 209 18.19 11.93 3.80
CA VAL A 209 17.86 11.87 5.22
C VAL A 209 16.65 12.74 5.53
N VAL A 210 16.59 13.96 5.01
CA VAL A 210 15.44 14.86 5.21
C VAL A 210 14.17 14.26 4.59
N GLY A 211 14.27 13.69 3.38
CA GLY A 211 13.15 13.04 2.73
C GLY A 211 12.61 11.86 3.52
N MET A 212 13.50 10.97 3.99
CA MET A 212 13.13 9.80 4.81
C MET A 212 12.52 10.20 6.16
N LEU A 213 13.14 11.14 6.88
CA LEU A 213 12.59 11.63 8.15
C LEU A 213 11.21 12.26 7.97
N THR A 214 11.04 13.04 6.90
CA THR A 214 9.75 13.64 6.56
C THR A 214 8.72 12.56 6.24
N ALA A 215 9.05 11.58 5.41
CA ALA A 215 8.15 10.48 5.04
C ALA A 215 7.77 9.64 6.27
N PHE A 216 8.72 9.39 7.18
CA PHE A 216 8.48 8.69 8.44
C PHE A 216 7.48 9.44 9.32
N VAL A 217 7.73 10.73 9.61
CA VAL A 217 6.89 11.53 10.50
C VAL A 217 5.50 11.73 9.91
N VAL A 218 5.44 12.16 8.66
CA VAL A 218 4.15 12.38 7.97
C VAL A 218 3.39 11.07 7.83
N GLY A 219 4.08 9.98 7.51
CA GLY A 219 3.48 8.65 7.43
C GLY A 219 2.88 8.18 8.76
N PHE A 220 3.57 8.41 9.87
CA PHE A 220 3.04 8.08 11.19
C PHE A 220 1.71 8.79 11.47
N PHE A 221 1.62 10.08 11.20
CA PHE A 221 0.38 10.84 11.38
C PHE A 221 -0.70 10.45 10.36
N ALA A 222 -0.34 10.22 9.10
CA ALA A 222 -1.26 9.79 8.05
C ALA A 222 -1.90 8.44 8.37
N LEU A 223 -1.08 7.46 8.84
CA LEU A 223 -1.57 6.15 9.25
C LEU A 223 -2.53 6.28 10.45
N THR A 224 -2.16 7.05 11.47
CA THR A 224 -3.01 7.28 12.65
C THR A 224 -4.33 7.94 12.25
N LEU A 225 -4.30 8.92 11.35
CA LEU A 225 -5.49 9.55 10.80
C LEU A 225 -6.39 8.54 10.07
N LEU A 226 -5.80 7.70 9.22
CA LEU A 226 -6.56 6.70 8.47
C LEU A 226 -7.24 5.69 9.40
N LEU A 227 -6.56 5.23 10.46
CA LEU A 227 -7.16 4.34 11.46
C LEU A 227 -8.42 4.95 12.09
N ASN A 228 -8.38 6.26 12.38
CA ASN A 228 -9.54 6.98 12.90
C ASN A 228 -10.67 7.12 11.84
N ILE A 229 -10.31 7.36 10.57
CA ILE A 229 -11.28 7.46 9.47
C ILE A 229 -11.98 6.11 9.24
N LEU A 230 -11.26 5.00 9.31
CA LEU A 230 -11.83 3.67 9.18
C LEU A 230 -12.86 3.38 10.28
N LYS A 231 -12.58 3.75 11.53
CA LYS A 231 -13.53 3.62 12.64
C LYS A 231 -14.85 4.36 12.36
N THR A 232 -14.79 5.50 11.67
CA THR A 232 -15.97 6.31 11.33
C THR A 232 -16.66 5.90 10.02
N LYS A 233 -16.18 4.87 9.33
CA LYS A 233 -16.67 4.38 8.01
C LYS A 233 -16.68 5.46 6.91
N LYS A 234 -15.82 6.47 7.00
CA LYS A 234 -15.79 7.62 6.07
C LYS A 234 -14.74 7.48 4.97
N ILE A 235 -14.37 6.25 4.61
CA ILE A 235 -13.32 5.98 3.60
C ILE A 235 -13.67 6.52 2.20
N ALA A 236 -14.95 6.60 1.87
CA ALA A 236 -15.43 7.18 0.61
C ALA A 236 -14.98 8.63 0.37
N ARG A 237 -14.61 9.37 1.44
CA ARG A 237 -14.15 10.76 1.31
C ARG A 237 -12.93 10.90 0.39
N PHE A 238 -12.07 9.90 0.36
CA PHE A 238 -10.91 9.91 -0.52
C PHE A 238 -11.28 9.80 -2.01
N ALA A 239 -12.40 9.17 -2.33
CA ALA A 239 -12.90 9.14 -3.70
C ALA A 239 -13.34 10.53 -4.17
N PHE A 240 -13.89 11.37 -3.28
CA PHE A 240 -14.27 12.74 -3.62
C PHE A 240 -13.05 13.66 -3.83
N TYR A 241 -11.86 13.26 -3.41
CA TYR A 241 -10.61 13.89 -3.77
C TYR A 241 -10.06 13.35 -5.10
N LEU A 242 -10.00 12.02 -5.24
CA LEU A 242 -9.37 11.38 -6.40
C LEU A 242 -10.17 11.57 -7.69
N LEU A 243 -11.51 11.57 -7.66
CA LEU A 243 -12.32 11.69 -8.87
C LEU A 243 -12.16 13.06 -9.57
N PRO A 244 -12.30 14.22 -8.88
CA PRO A 244 -12.04 15.51 -9.52
C PRO A 244 -10.60 15.62 -10.02
N LEU A 245 -9.63 15.16 -9.24
CA LEU A 245 -8.22 15.16 -9.64
C LEU A 245 -8.01 14.34 -10.91
N SER A 246 -8.59 13.14 -10.96
CA SER A 246 -8.50 12.27 -12.14
C SER A 246 -9.10 12.90 -13.39
N ILE A 247 -10.29 13.50 -13.26
CA ILE A 247 -10.96 14.18 -14.38
C ILE A 247 -10.11 15.36 -14.88
N SER A 248 -9.60 16.19 -13.95
CA SER A 248 -8.75 17.34 -14.30
C SER A 248 -7.47 16.91 -15.01
N LEU A 249 -6.81 15.85 -14.53
CA LEU A 249 -5.61 15.29 -15.15
C LEU A 249 -5.93 14.63 -16.51
N GLY A 250 -7.06 13.94 -16.61
CA GLY A 250 -7.52 13.37 -17.89
C GLY A 250 -7.73 14.43 -18.95
N ILE A 251 -8.37 15.53 -18.59
CA ILE A 251 -8.55 16.69 -19.48
C ILE A 251 -7.18 17.30 -19.84
N TYR A 252 -6.33 17.54 -18.86
CA TYR A 252 -4.99 18.08 -19.10
C TYR A 252 -4.18 17.22 -20.10
N PHE A 253 -4.09 15.91 -19.86
CA PHE A 253 -3.33 15.00 -20.73
C PHE A 253 -3.98 14.71 -22.08
N TYR A 254 -5.26 15.06 -22.26
CA TYR A 254 -5.91 14.99 -23.56
C TYR A 254 -5.55 16.18 -24.44
N PHE A 255 -5.43 17.37 -23.86
CA PHE A 255 -5.20 18.60 -24.62
C PHE A 255 -3.70 18.98 -24.73
N PHE A 256 -2.84 18.49 -23.82
CA PHE A 256 -1.41 18.76 -23.74
C PHE A 256 -0.60 17.47 -23.66
#